data_13a7626eeb3700df7e51a19837a7bd8e
#
_entry.id   13a7626eeb3700df7e51a19837a7bd8e
#
_cell.length_a   1.000
_cell.length_b   1.000
_cell.length_c   1.000
_cell.angle_alpha   90.00
_cell.angle_beta   90.00
_cell.angle_gamma   90.00
#
_symmetry.space_group_name_H-M   'P 1'
#
loop_
_entity.id
_entity.type
_entity.pdbx_description
1 polymer ?
#
loop_
_entity_poly.entity_id
_entity_poly.type
_entity_poly.pdbx_seq_one_letter_code
_entity_poly.pdbx_strand_id
1 'polypeptide(L)'
;MDTAYLSSARKQFAYYKLLGERTFAQLSDEELRWQHNADTNSVATIVKHLWGNMRSRWTDFLTSDGEKTWRDREGEFDNDVPTREAMLAKWEQGWACLFAALDGITDDDLGRIIHIRNEGHTVLEAINRQLAHYPYH
;
A
#
# COMPACT_ATOMS: atom_id res chain seq x y z
N MET A 1 19.96 12.05 -1.31
CA MET A 1 20.26 11.59 -2.68
C MET A 1 19.82 10.15 -2.85
N ASP A 2 19.13 9.87 -3.93
CA ASP A 2 18.68 8.51 -4.21
C ASP A 2 19.83 7.65 -4.66
N THR A 3 19.84 6.43 -4.14
CA THR A 3 20.74 5.40 -4.63
C THR A 3 20.08 4.57 -5.68
N ALA A 4 20.84 3.64 -6.23
CA ALA A 4 20.31 2.65 -7.15
C ALA A 4 19.15 1.85 -6.53
N TYR A 5 19.22 1.54 -5.22
CA TYR A 5 18.16 0.79 -4.56
C TYR A 5 16.87 1.61 -4.42
N LEU A 6 16.94 2.81 -3.84
CA LEU A 6 15.75 3.64 -3.65
C LEU A 6 15.11 4.05 -4.99
N SER A 7 15.96 4.38 -5.96
CA SER A 7 15.49 4.71 -7.31
C SER A 7 14.76 3.52 -7.94
N SER A 8 15.32 2.32 -7.80
CA SER A 8 14.71 1.08 -8.31
C SER A 8 13.39 0.77 -7.60
N ALA A 9 13.36 0.88 -6.27
CA ALA A 9 12.16 0.64 -5.50
C ALA A 9 11.01 1.58 -5.92
N ARG A 10 11.29 2.88 -6.04
CA ARG A 10 10.31 3.86 -6.51
C ARG A 10 9.77 3.52 -7.90
N LYS A 11 10.65 3.13 -8.80
CA LYS A 11 10.29 2.76 -10.16
C LYS A 11 9.35 1.55 -10.16
N GLN A 12 9.64 0.53 -9.33
CA GLN A 12 8.81 -0.65 -9.23
C GLN A 12 7.45 -0.33 -8.63
N PHE A 13 7.39 0.45 -7.57
CA PHE A 13 6.12 0.86 -6.99
C PHE A 13 5.27 1.67 -7.98
N ALA A 14 5.89 2.59 -8.70
CA ALA A 14 5.18 3.36 -9.73
C ALA A 14 4.62 2.46 -10.83
N TYR A 15 5.36 1.42 -11.20
CA TYR A 15 4.91 0.45 -12.18
C TYR A 15 3.72 -0.36 -11.66
N TYR A 16 3.75 -0.81 -10.41
CA TYR A 16 2.62 -1.54 -9.82
C TYR A 16 1.36 -0.66 -9.73
N LYS A 17 1.55 0.60 -9.37
CA LYS A 17 0.44 1.58 -9.37
C LYS A 17 -0.19 1.68 -10.76
N LEU A 18 0.65 1.79 -11.80
CA LEU A 18 0.18 1.87 -13.17
C LEU A 18 -0.58 0.61 -13.61
N LEU A 19 -0.10 -0.59 -13.23
CA LEU A 19 -0.79 -1.84 -13.55
C LEU A 19 -2.19 -1.88 -12.94
N GLY A 20 -2.32 -1.44 -11.68
CA GLY A 20 -3.63 -1.32 -11.04
C GLY A 20 -4.55 -0.37 -11.77
N GLU A 21 -4.05 0.82 -12.14
CA GLU A 21 -4.84 1.82 -12.84
C GLU A 21 -5.30 1.34 -14.22
N ARG A 22 -4.45 0.62 -14.94
CA ARG A 22 -4.82 -0.02 -16.20
C ARG A 22 -5.90 -1.08 -16.03
N THR A 23 -5.86 -1.81 -14.92
CA THR A 23 -6.90 -2.77 -14.58
C THR A 23 -8.23 -2.07 -14.33
N PHE A 24 -8.23 -1.01 -13.53
CA PHE A 24 -9.46 -0.26 -13.24
C PHE A 24 -10.09 0.32 -14.51
N ALA A 25 -9.27 0.77 -15.45
CA ALA A 25 -9.74 1.34 -16.70
C ALA A 25 -10.51 0.33 -17.58
N GLN A 26 -10.28 -0.97 -17.37
CA GLN A 26 -10.93 -2.03 -18.15
C GLN A 26 -12.23 -2.52 -17.50
N LEU A 27 -12.55 -2.07 -16.31
CA LEU A 27 -13.69 -2.56 -15.53
C LEU A 27 -14.76 -1.49 -15.37
N SER A 28 -16.02 -1.90 -15.41
CA SER A 28 -17.15 -1.02 -15.06
C SER A 28 -17.17 -0.80 -13.55
N ASP A 29 -17.96 0.19 -13.11
CA ASP A 29 -18.15 0.46 -11.69
C ASP A 29 -18.72 -0.75 -10.94
N GLU A 30 -19.64 -1.48 -11.59
CA GLU A 30 -20.18 -2.71 -11.01
C GLU A 30 -19.12 -3.81 -10.90
N GLU A 31 -18.30 -3.97 -11.93
CA GLU A 31 -17.24 -4.98 -11.94
C GLU A 31 -16.17 -4.70 -10.89
N LEU A 32 -15.89 -3.46 -10.56
CA LEU A 32 -14.96 -3.11 -9.50
C LEU A 32 -15.42 -3.61 -8.13
N ARG A 33 -16.74 -3.76 -7.92
CA ARG A 33 -17.33 -4.22 -6.66
C ARG A 33 -17.80 -5.67 -6.70
N TRP A 34 -17.63 -6.33 -7.82
CA TRP A 34 -18.07 -7.72 -8.00
C TRP A 34 -17.26 -8.66 -7.13
N GLN A 35 -17.95 -9.59 -6.46
CA GLN A 35 -17.35 -10.70 -5.72
C GLN A 35 -17.90 -12.01 -6.29
N HIS A 36 -17.01 -13.00 -6.42
CA HIS A 36 -17.44 -14.34 -6.82
C HIS A 36 -18.34 -14.98 -5.75
N ASN A 37 -17.98 -14.81 -4.48
CA ASN A 37 -18.75 -15.24 -3.31
C ASN A 37 -18.34 -14.42 -2.10
N ALA A 38 -18.95 -14.71 -0.92
CA ALA A 38 -18.68 -13.97 0.32
C ALA A 38 -17.24 -14.10 0.81
N ASP A 39 -16.51 -15.15 0.38
CA ASP A 39 -15.14 -15.41 0.83
C ASP A 39 -14.08 -14.82 -0.11
N THR A 40 -14.50 -14.23 -1.22
CA THR A 40 -13.58 -13.62 -2.19
C THR A 40 -13.64 -12.10 -2.13
N ASN A 41 -12.57 -11.43 -2.54
CA ASN A 41 -12.47 -9.99 -2.49
C ASN A 41 -12.76 -9.37 -3.86
N SER A 42 -13.54 -8.28 -3.86
CA SER A 42 -13.68 -7.44 -5.05
C SER A 42 -12.39 -6.65 -5.29
N VAL A 43 -12.24 -6.09 -6.47
CA VAL A 43 -11.14 -5.17 -6.78
C VAL A 43 -11.17 -3.99 -5.81
N ALA A 44 -12.34 -3.40 -5.56
CA ALA A 44 -12.47 -2.27 -4.62
C ALA A 44 -12.05 -2.65 -3.20
N THR A 45 -12.36 -3.87 -2.76
CA THR A 45 -11.92 -4.37 -1.44
C THR A 45 -10.40 -4.54 -1.38
N ILE A 46 -9.79 -5.04 -2.43
CA ILE A 46 -8.31 -5.15 -2.51
C ILE A 46 -7.67 -3.75 -2.43
N VAL A 47 -8.22 -2.77 -3.13
CA VAL A 47 -7.75 -1.38 -3.04
C VAL A 47 -7.86 -0.85 -1.61
N LYS A 48 -8.97 -1.09 -0.95
CA LYS A 48 -9.18 -0.68 0.45
C LYS A 48 -8.14 -1.33 1.37
N HIS A 49 -7.85 -2.61 1.17
CA HIS A 49 -6.81 -3.32 1.92
C HIS A 49 -5.42 -2.71 1.69
N LEU A 50 -5.06 -2.45 0.45
CA LEU A 50 -3.77 -1.82 0.12
C LEU A 50 -3.67 -0.43 0.73
N TRP A 51 -4.73 0.36 0.66
CA TRP A 51 -4.81 1.68 1.30
C TRP A 51 -4.57 1.61 2.81
N GLY A 52 -5.23 0.68 3.49
CA GLY A 52 -5.05 0.48 4.93
C GLY A 52 -3.62 0.08 5.28
N ASN A 53 -3.05 -0.84 4.51
CA ASN A 53 -1.65 -1.26 4.69
C ASN A 53 -0.68 -0.10 4.46
N MET A 54 -0.79 0.61 3.34
CA MET A 54 0.13 1.70 3.00
C MET A 54 0.13 2.80 4.04
N ARG A 55 -1.05 3.22 4.49
CA ARG A 55 -1.18 4.24 5.53
C ARG A 55 -0.62 3.78 6.86
N SER A 56 -0.90 2.55 7.25
CA SER A 56 -0.40 2.01 8.52
C SER A 56 1.13 1.86 8.49
N ARG A 57 1.66 1.28 7.44
CA ARG A 57 3.10 1.00 7.35
C ARG A 57 3.96 2.24 7.17
N TRP A 58 3.48 3.25 6.46
CA TRP A 58 4.33 4.35 6.00
C TRP A 58 4.09 5.69 6.69
N THR A 59 3.00 5.86 7.41
CA THR A 59 2.77 7.07 8.21
C THR A 59 3.73 7.05 9.40
N ASP A 60 4.59 8.09 9.51
CA ASP A 60 5.56 8.22 10.60
C ASP A 60 6.34 6.93 10.88
N PHE A 61 6.74 6.23 9.82
CA PHE A 61 7.27 4.87 9.93
C PHE A 61 8.62 4.79 10.65
N LEU A 62 9.38 5.89 10.68
CA LEU A 62 10.67 5.93 11.37
C LEU A 62 10.52 6.09 12.88
N THR A 63 9.38 6.57 13.35
CA THR A 63 9.17 6.94 14.75
C THR A 63 7.98 6.24 15.43
N SER A 64 7.21 5.45 14.67
CA SER A 64 6.06 4.74 15.20
C SER A 64 6.01 3.31 14.64
N ASP A 65 5.26 2.42 15.31
CA ASP A 65 5.05 1.06 14.82
C ASP A 65 4.25 1.08 13.51
N GLY A 66 4.62 0.21 12.59
CA GLY A 66 3.95 0.06 11.29
C GLY A 66 2.55 -0.54 11.37
N GLU A 67 2.16 -1.12 12.52
CA GLU A 67 0.79 -1.51 12.77
C GLU A 67 0.12 -0.46 13.65
N LYS A 68 -0.59 0.46 13.01
CA LYS A 68 -1.22 1.58 13.70
C LYS A 68 -2.50 1.14 14.42
N THR A 69 -2.76 1.72 15.59
CA THR A 69 -3.95 1.40 16.38
C THR A 69 -5.25 1.83 15.69
N TRP A 70 -5.19 2.83 14.81
CA TRP A 70 -6.36 3.32 14.07
C TRP A 70 -6.63 2.53 12.80
N ARG A 71 -5.80 1.53 12.45
CA ARG A 71 -6.06 0.68 11.29
C ARG A 71 -7.17 -0.33 11.63
N ASP A 72 -8.20 -0.38 10.79
CA ASP A 72 -9.26 -1.39 10.87
C ASP A 72 -8.99 -2.50 9.85
N ARG A 73 -8.13 -3.42 10.20
CA ARG A 73 -7.67 -4.47 9.30
C ARG A 73 -8.79 -5.41 8.88
N GLU A 74 -9.69 -5.77 9.81
CA GLU A 74 -10.82 -6.63 9.49
C GLU A 74 -11.82 -5.93 8.57
N GLY A 75 -12.13 -4.67 8.84
CA GLY A 75 -13.03 -3.87 8.04
C GLY A 75 -12.54 -3.60 6.62
N GLU A 76 -11.23 -3.73 6.38
CA GLU A 76 -10.68 -3.60 5.03
C GLU A 76 -11.26 -4.64 4.06
N PHE A 77 -11.71 -5.78 4.56
CA PHE A 77 -12.24 -6.87 3.73
C PHE A 77 -13.76 -6.82 3.56
N ASP A 78 -14.42 -5.82 4.13
CA ASP A 78 -15.84 -5.58 3.88
C ASP A 78 -16.01 -4.93 2.50
N ASN A 79 -16.94 -5.46 1.69
CA ASN A 79 -17.17 -4.93 0.34
C ASN A 79 -18.11 -3.71 0.39
N ASP A 80 -17.62 -2.63 1.00
CA ASP A 80 -18.40 -1.44 1.32
C ASP A 80 -17.91 -0.15 0.66
N VAL A 81 -17.02 -0.23 -0.30
CA VAL A 81 -16.57 0.93 -1.09
C VAL A 81 -17.65 1.22 -2.15
N PRO A 82 -18.39 2.33 -2.04
CA PRO A 82 -19.63 2.48 -2.78
C PRO A 82 -19.47 2.92 -4.23
N THR A 83 -18.37 3.62 -4.56
CA THR A 83 -18.19 4.21 -5.90
C THR A 83 -16.75 4.07 -6.37
N ARG A 84 -16.57 4.23 -7.70
CA ARG A 84 -15.23 4.32 -8.30
C ARG A 84 -14.45 5.49 -7.70
N GLU A 85 -15.09 6.64 -7.52
CA GLU A 85 -14.44 7.82 -6.97
C GLU A 85 -13.93 7.57 -5.55
N ALA A 86 -14.71 6.91 -4.70
CA ALA A 86 -14.28 6.54 -3.35
C ALA A 86 -13.10 5.57 -3.38
N MET A 87 -13.14 4.60 -4.29
CA MET A 87 -12.03 3.66 -4.48
C MET A 87 -10.75 4.37 -4.93
N LEU A 88 -10.86 5.22 -5.94
CA LEU A 88 -9.70 5.96 -6.47
C LEU A 88 -9.14 6.94 -5.44
N ALA A 89 -9.96 7.54 -4.61
CA ALA A 89 -9.50 8.41 -3.51
C ALA A 89 -8.60 7.62 -2.53
N LYS A 90 -9.01 6.41 -2.16
CA LYS A 90 -8.21 5.53 -1.31
C LYS A 90 -6.91 5.11 -2.00
N TRP A 91 -6.99 4.76 -3.26
CA TRP A 91 -5.85 4.37 -4.08
C TRP A 91 -4.79 5.48 -4.10
N GLU A 92 -5.18 6.69 -4.44
CA GLU A 92 -4.27 7.83 -4.50
C GLU A 92 -3.70 8.17 -3.12
N GLN A 93 -4.52 8.15 -2.08
CA GLN A 93 -4.09 8.46 -0.72
C GLN A 93 -3.05 7.45 -0.21
N GLY A 94 -3.27 6.17 -0.44
CA GLY A 94 -2.34 5.12 -0.02
C GLY A 94 -0.98 5.26 -0.71
N TRP A 95 -0.97 5.38 -2.03
CA TRP A 95 0.26 5.53 -2.79
C TRP A 95 1.00 6.83 -2.45
N ALA A 96 0.28 7.92 -2.25
CA ALA A 96 0.89 9.19 -1.85
C ALA A 96 1.62 9.05 -0.51
N CYS A 97 1.04 8.32 0.44
CA CYS A 97 1.66 8.03 1.73
C CYS A 97 2.99 7.27 1.57
N LEU A 98 2.99 6.22 0.75
CA LEU A 98 4.20 5.45 0.46
C LEU A 98 5.27 6.31 -0.21
N PHE A 99 4.92 7.02 -1.27
CA PHE A 99 5.90 7.83 -2.00
C PHE A 99 6.46 8.97 -1.15
N ALA A 100 5.64 9.60 -0.33
CA ALA A 100 6.12 10.63 0.61
C ALA A 100 7.13 10.05 1.61
N ALA A 101 6.89 8.83 2.11
CA ALA A 101 7.82 8.14 3.00
C ALA A 101 9.16 7.87 2.30
N LEU A 102 9.12 7.38 1.06
CA LEU A 102 10.35 7.13 0.29
C LEU A 102 11.10 8.41 -0.05
N ASP A 103 10.39 9.50 -0.31
CA ASP A 103 11.00 10.81 -0.61
C ASP A 103 11.74 11.40 0.60
N GLY A 104 11.34 11.00 1.79
CA GLY A 104 11.92 11.51 3.04
C GLY A 104 13.17 10.77 3.52
N ILE A 105 13.62 9.74 2.82
CA ILE A 105 14.79 8.93 3.25
C ILE A 105 15.90 8.94 2.23
N THR A 106 17.09 8.60 2.74
CA THR A 106 18.32 8.43 1.94
C THR A 106 18.88 7.05 2.23
N ASP A 107 20.00 6.72 1.59
CA ASP A 107 20.74 5.48 1.85
C ASP A 107 21.08 5.25 3.30
N ASP A 108 21.44 6.33 3.99
CA ASP A 108 21.85 6.23 5.39
C ASP A 108 20.71 5.72 6.28
N ASP A 109 19.47 5.85 5.83
CA ASP A 109 18.29 5.38 6.56
C ASP A 109 17.99 3.89 6.34
N LEU A 110 18.53 3.27 5.29
CA LEU A 110 18.18 1.90 4.90
C LEU A 110 18.52 0.86 5.96
N GLY A 111 19.55 1.09 6.75
CA GLY A 111 19.95 0.22 7.85
C GLY A 111 19.27 0.51 9.17
N ARG A 112 18.47 1.57 9.27
CA ARG A 112 17.77 1.90 10.52
C ARG A 112 16.74 0.84 10.84
N ILE A 113 16.56 0.58 12.14
CA ILE A 113 15.56 -0.37 12.62
C ILE A 113 14.25 0.36 12.86
N ILE A 114 13.20 -0.15 12.27
CA ILE A 114 11.82 0.24 12.52
C ILE A 114 11.07 -0.96 13.08
N HIS A 115 9.87 -0.74 13.60
CA HIS A 115 9.09 -1.80 14.23
C HIS A 115 7.76 -1.98 13.53
N ILE A 116 7.37 -3.23 13.37
CA ILE A 116 6.04 -3.64 12.92
C ILE A 116 5.57 -4.71 13.90
N ARG A 117 4.49 -4.43 14.61
CA ARG A 117 3.97 -5.31 15.67
C ARG A 117 5.04 -5.64 16.72
N ASN A 118 5.80 -4.63 17.11
CA ASN A 118 6.92 -4.72 18.05
C ASN A 118 8.11 -5.56 17.56
N GLU A 119 8.10 -6.02 16.30
CA GLU A 119 9.22 -6.74 15.72
C GLU A 119 10.09 -5.77 14.92
N GLY A 120 11.43 -5.84 15.14
CA GLY A 120 12.38 -4.97 14.47
C GLY A 120 12.70 -5.44 13.06
N HIS A 121 12.73 -4.49 12.13
CA HIS A 121 13.12 -4.70 10.73
C HIS A 121 13.97 -3.53 10.28
N THR A 122 14.91 -3.77 9.37
CA THR A 122 15.55 -2.64 8.70
C THR A 122 14.56 -1.94 7.77
N VAL A 123 14.79 -0.67 7.51
CA VAL A 123 14.01 0.08 6.52
C VAL A 123 14.07 -0.63 5.15
N LEU A 124 15.25 -1.13 4.78
CA LEU A 124 15.43 -1.91 3.55
C LEU A 124 14.48 -3.12 3.50
N GLU A 125 14.43 -3.89 4.56
CA GLU A 125 13.53 -5.05 4.64
C GLU A 125 12.05 -4.66 4.59
N ALA A 126 11.68 -3.57 5.26
CA ALA A 126 10.32 -3.06 5.23
C ALA A 126 9.89 -2.68 3.81
N ILE A 127 10.78 -2.07 3.05
CA ILE A 127 10.54 -1.75 1.63
C ILE A 127 10.41 -3.03 0.81
N ASN A 128 11.33 -3.98 0.98
CA ASN A 128 11.30 -5.24 0.25
C ASN A 128 10.03 -6.05 0.52
N ARG A 129 9.53 -6.03 1.74
CA ARG A 129 8.27 -6.70 2.08
C ARG A 129 7.11 -6.15 1.25
N GLN A 130 7.06 -4.84 1.07
CA GLN A 130 5.97 -4.24 0.30
C GLN A 130 6.19 -4.38 -1.21
N LEU A 131 7.42 -4.41 -1.68
CA LEU A 131 7.71 -4.76 -3.08
C LEU A 131 7.21 -6.15 -3.45
N ALA A 132 7.19 -7.09 -2.49
CA ALA A 132 6.64 -8.42 -2.68
C ALA A 132 5.12 -8.47 -2.46
N HIS A 133 4.59 -7.64 -1.56
CA HIS A 133 3.19 -7.68 -1.13
C HIS A 133 2.24 -7.03 -2.13
N TYR A 134 2.56 -5.84 -2.62
CA TYR A 134 1.64 -5.08 -3.46
C TYR A 134 1.39 -5.75 -4.82
N PRO A 135 2.39 -6.27 -5.54
CA PRO A 135 2.12 -6.97 -6.78
C PRO A 135 1.38 -8.30 -6.57
N TYR A 136 1.52 -8.92 -5.39
CA TYR A 136 0.75 -10.12 -5.04
C TYR A 136 -0.76 -9.86 -5.14
N HIS A 137 -1.22 -8.69 -4.73
CA HIS A 137 -2.61 -8.32 -4.82
C HIS A 137 -3.01 -7.81 -6.20
#